data_4722145dec9cab9c992b12b0dbaed841
#
_entry.id   4722145dec9cab9c992b12b0dbaed841
#
_cell.length_a   1.000
_cell.length_b   1.000
_cell.length_c   1.000
_cell.angle_alpha   90.00
_cell.angle_beta   90.00
_cell.angle_gamma   90.00
#
_symmetry.space_group_name_H-M   'P 1'
#
loop_
_entity.id
_entity.type
_entity.pdbx_description
1 polymer ?
#
loop_
_entity_poly.entity_id
_entity_poly.type
_entity_poly.pdbx_seq_one_letter_code
_entity_poly.pdbx_strand_id
1 'polypeptide(L)'
;MGTINDLAADERTARIILAVASEPGDAVTGRMIRTVGASETIARALADEVPPGPDGDTWQRRLAPRIDAAQTRRVLAETERHGMRVLIPGDAEWSAGIDTLGDRAPVALWAKGNTGLLIGPVWDRLTVTGA
;
A
#
# COMPACT_ATOMS: atom_id res chain seq x y z
N MET A 1 -19.68 9.43 -8.73
CA MET A 1 -18.42 8.66 -8.73
C MET A 1 -17.36 9.39 -7.95
N GLY A 2 -16.60 8.70 -7.13
CA GLY A 2 -15.61 9.31 -6.26
C GLY A 2 -14.38 9.83 -7.00
N THR A 3 -13.88 10.97 -6.55
CA THR A 3 -12.57 11.49 -6.95
C THR A 3 -11.46 10.67 -6.29
N ILE A 4 -10.21 10.93 -6.67
CA ILE A 4 -9.08 10.29 -6.00
C ILE A 4 -9.02 10.64 -4.50
N ASN A 5 -9.42 11.83 -4.12
CA ASN A 5 -9.48 12.24 -2.72
C ASN A 5 -10.55 11.46 -1.95
N ASP A 6 -11.70 11.22 -2.56
CA ASP A 6 -12.75 10.40 -1.95
C ASP A 6 -12.29 8.96 -1.75
N LEU A 7 -11.61 8.40 -2.75
CA LEU A 7 -11.03 7.05 -2.65
C LEU A 7 -9.94 6.96 -1.59
N ALA A 8 -9.11 7.98 -1.50
CA ALA A 8 -8.00 8.03 -0.55
C ALA A 8 -8.43 8.33 0.90
N ALA A 9 -9.68 8.67 1.14
CA ALA A 9 -10.19 8.95 2.48
C ALA A 9 -10.19 7.70 3.38
N ASP A 10 -10.36 6.52 2.78
CA ASP A 10 -10.26 5.24 3.47
C ASP A 10 -8.81 4.75 3.49
N GLU A 11 -8.30 4.38 4.67
CA GLU A 11 -6.89 3.97 4.85
C GLU A 11 -6.53 2.77 3.98
N ARG A 12 -7.39 1.76 3.90
CA ARG A 12 -7.13 0.58 3.07
C ARG A 12 -7.04 0.95 1.59
N THR A 13 -7.98 1.74 1.10
CA THR A 13 -7.98 2.20 -0.29
C THR A 13 -6.79 3.12 -0.57
N ALA A 14 -6.43 4.01 0.35
CA ALA A 14 -5.26 4.86 0.22
C ALA A 14 -3.98 4.02 0.09
N ARG A 15 -3.85 2.95 0.88
CA ARG A 15 -2.71 2.03 0.76
C ARG A 15 -2.70 1.26 -0.55
N ILE A 16 -3.86 0.88 -1.06
CA ILE A 16 -3.96 0.25 -2.39
C ILE A 16 -3.43 1.22 -3.47
N ILE A 17 -3.86 2.47 -3.42
CA ILE A 17 -3.40 3.50 -4.35
C ILE A 17 -1.87 3.61 -4.31
N LEU A 18 -1.29 3.73 -3.13
CA LEU A 18 0.15 3.87 -2.97
C LEU A 18 0.91 2.59 -3.36
N ALA A 19 0.37 1.42 -3.04
CA ALA A 19 0.98 0.15 -3.42
C ALA A 19 1.08 -0.01 -4.94
N VAL A 20 0.07 0.45 -5.68
CA VAL A 20 0.04 0.40 -7.14
C VAL A 20 0.93 1.48 -7.77
N ALA A 21 0.98 2.65 -7.17
CA ALA A 21 1.68 3.81 -7.71
C ALA A 21 3.19 3.79 -7.40
N SER A 22 3.60 3.26 -6.26
CA SER A 22 5.01 3.24 -5.84
C SER A 22 5.72 1.94 -6.21
N GLU A 23 7.05 1.98 -6.21
CA GLU A 23 7.85 0.77 -6.37
C GLU A 23 7.80 -0.07 -5.07
N PRO A 24 7.83 -1.41 -5.18
CA PRO A 24 7.88 -2.26 -4.00
C PRO A 24 9.11 -1.94 -3.13
N GLY A 25 8.89 -1.77 -1.83
CA GLY A 25 9.96 -1.47 -0.89
C GLY A 25 10.51 -0.05 -0.98
N ASP A 26 9.78 0.87 -1.60
CA ASP A 26 10.17 2.28 -1.66
C ASP A 26 10.19 2.90 -0.27
N ALA A 27 11.39 3.21 0.22
CA ALA A 27 11.60 3.72 1.57
C ALA A 27 11.01 5.12 1.78
N VAL A 28 10.95 5.95 0.74
CA VAL A 28 10.37 7.30 0.86
C VAL A 28 8.87 7.21 1.08
N THR A 29 8.17 6.40 0.28
CA THR A 29 6.74 6.14 0.46
C THR A 29 6.47 5.57 1.85
N GLY A 30 7.23 4.57 2.26
CA GLY A 30 7.07 3.95 3.59
C GLY A 30 7.26 4.93 4.72
N ARG A 31 8.29 5.77 4.65
CA ARG A 31 8.55 6.81 5.64
C ARG A 31 7.42 7.82 5.71
N MET A 32 6.90 8.26 4.55
CA MET A 32 5.78 9.19 4.50
C MET A 32 4.53 8.60 5.14
N ILE A 33 4.20 7.36 4.82
CA ILE A 33 3.04 6.68 5.41
C ILE A 33 3.17 6.60 6.94
N ARG A 34 4.36 6.24 7.43
CA ARG A 34 4.60 6.14 8.88
C ARG A 34 4.55 7.49 9.57
N THR A 35 4.89 8.58 8.87
CA THR A 35 4.94 9.92 9.44
C THR A 35 3.58 10.60 9.41
N VAL A 36 2.86 10.53 8.30
CA VAL A 36 1.61 11.31 8.10
C VAL A 36 0.40 10.46 7.72
N GLY A 37 0.59 9.16 7.49
CA GLY A 37 -0.46 8.26 7.04
C GLY A 37 -0.60 8.19 5.52
N ALA A 38 -1.33 7.19 5.03
CA ALA A 38 -1.46 6.94 3.61
C ALA A 38 -2.26 8.03 2.88
N SER A 39 -3.38 8.45 3.45
CA SER A 39 -4.24 9.49 2.84
C SER A 39 -3.50 10.80 2.67
N GLU A 40 -2.79 11.24 3.71
CA GLU A 40 -2.03 12.49 3.68
C GLU A 40 -0.82 12.38 2.73
N THR A 41 -0.20 11.22 2.63
CA THR A 41 0.88 10.99 1.67
C THR A 41 0.40 11.22 0.24
N ILE A 42 -0.79 10.72 -0.11
CA ILE A 42 -1.41 10.96 -1.41
C ILE A 42 -1.68 12.44 -1.63
N ALA A 43 -2.28 13.10 -0.64
CA ALA A 43 -2.61 14.52 -0.72
C ALA A 43 -1.37 15.37 -0.98
N ARG A 44 -0.28 15.09 -0.28
CA ARG A 44 0.99 15.82 -0.47
C ARG A 44 1.61 15.56 -1.83
N ALA A 45 1.60 14.31 -2.30
CA ALA A 45 2.11 13.98 -3.64
C ALA A 45 1.36 14.75 -4.72
N LEU A 46 0.05 14.85 -4.62
CA LEU A 46 -0.78 15.57 -5.59
C LEU A 46 -0.69 17.09 -5.48
N ALA A 47 -0.31 17.60 -4.31
CA ALA A 47 -0.11 19.03 -4.07
C ALA A 47 1.30 19.52 -4.40
N ASP A 48 2.13 18.70 -5.04
CA ASP A 48 3.54 19.00 -5.35
C ASP A 48 4.39 19.28 -4.09
N GLU A 49 4.00 18.73 -2.96
CA GLU A 49 4.78 18.83 -1.73
C GLU A 49 5.91 17.80 -1.73
N VAL A 50 7.14 18.29 -1.77
CA VAL A 50 8.33 17.44 -1.78
C VAL A 50 8.71 17.05 -0.34
N PRO A 51 8.80 15.74 -0.03
CA PRO A 51 9.26 15.32 1.28
C PRO A 51 10.74 15.70 1.50
N PRO A 52 11.13 15.94 2.77
CA PRO A 52 12.52 16.28 3.06
C PRO A 52 13.46 15.12 2.72
N GLY A 53 14.67 15.48 2.24
CA GLY A 53 15.71 14.53 1.91
C GLY A 53 16.09 14.56 0.42
N PRO A 54 17.19 13.89 0.05
CA PRO A 54 17.75 13.99 -1.30
C PRO A 54 16.87 13.35 -2.38
N ASP A 55 16.02 12.40 -2.03
CA ASP A 55 15.20 11.64 -2.98
C ASP A 55 13.76 12.15 -3.08
N GLY A 56 13.41 13.17 -2.28
CA GLY A 56 12.02 13.64 -2.19
C GLY A 56 11.46 14.17 -3.49
N ASP A 57 12.24 14.95 -4.22
CA ASP A 57 11.82 15.50 -5.50
C ASP A 57 11.62 14.42 -6.57
N THR A 58 12.54 13.47 -6.64
CA THR A 58 12.43 12.32 -7.54
C THR A 58 11.21 11.47 -7.21
N TRP A 59 10.98 11.22 -5.92
CA TRP A 59 9.83 10.47 -5.44
C TRP A 59 8.52 11.12 -5.87
N GLN A 60 8.37 12.41 -5.62
CA GLN A 60 7.14 13.14 -5.95
C GLN A 60 6.87 13.12 -7.46
N ARG A 61 7.88 13.36 -8.29
CA ARG A 61 7.75 13.34 -9.75
C ARG A 61 7.40 11.96 -10.30
N ARG A 62 7.83 10.88 -9.66
CA ARG A 62 7.50 9.52 -10.06
C ARG A 62 6.11 9.10 -9.60
N LEU A 63 5.75 9.46 -8.37
CA LEU A 63 4.53 8.99 -7.74
C LEU A 63 3.28 9.70 -8.26
N ALA A 64 3.29 11.02 -8.30
CA ALA A 64 2.11 11.81 -8.61
C ALA A 64 1.40 11.41 -9.92
N PRO A 65 2.11 11.22 -11.05
CA PRO A 65 1.46 10.82 -12.29
C PRO A 65 0.84 9.43 -12.28
N ARG A 66 1.25 8.57 -11.34
CA ARG A 66 0.74 7.20 -11.20
C ARG A 66 -0.47 7.10 -10.29
N ILE A 67 -0.80 8.17 -9.60
CA ILE A 67 -2.00 8.24 -8.75
C ILE A 67 -3.19 8.57 -9.65
N ASP A 68 -4.00 7.55 -9.95
CA ASP A 68 -5.09 7.68 -10.91
C ASP A 68 -6.36 6.97 -10.39
N ALA A 69 -7.47 7.71 -10.35
CA ALA A 69 -8.73 7.22 -9.85
C ALA A 69 -9.30 6.08 -10.71
N ALA A 70 -9.19 6.18 -12.03
CA ALA A 70 -9.70 5.14 -12.93
C ALA A 70 -8.93 3.83 -12.77
N GLN A 71 -7.61 3.90 -12.67
CA GLN A 71 -6.77 2.74 -12.41
C GLN A 71 -7.09 2.12 -11.05
N THR A 72 -7.26 2.96 -10.03
CA THR A 72 -7.62 2.49 -8.67
C THR A 72 -8.92 1.72 -8.70
N ARG A 73 -9.95 2.25 -9.35
CA ARG A 73 -11.25 1.56 -9.47
C ARG A 73 -11.11 0.22 -10.20
N ARG A 74 -10.27 0.14 -11.23
CA ARG A 74 -9.99 -1.13 -11.91
C ARG A 74 -9.32 -2.14 -11.00
N VAL A 75 -8.34 -1.72 -10.22
CA VAL A 75 -7.66 -2.60 -9.26
C VAL A 75 -8.63 -3.10 -8.21
N LEU A 76 -9.50 -2.24 -7.68
CA LEU A 76 -10.52 -2.63 -6.71
C LEU A 76 -11.48 -3.66 -7.31
N ALA A 77 -11.95 -3.43 -8.53
CA ALA A 77 -12.87 -4.34 -9.23
C ALA A 77 -12.21 -5.71 -9.52
N GLU A 78 -10.96 -5.71 -9.97
CA GLU A 78 -10.21 -6.94 -10.22
C GLU A 78 -9.93 -7.72 -8.94
N THR A 79 -9.62 -7.02 -7.85
CA THR A 79 -9.40 -7.61 -6.53
C THR A 79 -10.65 -8.37 -6.08
N GLU A 80 -11.81 -7.74 -6.20
CA GLU A 80 -13.10 -8.34 -5.86
C GLU A 80 -13.43 -9.51 -6.80
N ARG A 81 -13.27 -9.31 -8.10
CA ARG A 81 -13.55 -10.34 -9.11
C ARG A 81 -12.74 -11.61 -8.90
N HIS A 82 -11.50 -11.49 -8.48
CA HIS A 82 -10.62 -12.65 -8.23
C HIS A 82 -10.73 -13.19 -6.81
N GLY A 83 -11.63 -12.67 -6.00
CA GLY A 83 -11.82 -13.13 -4.63
C GLY A 83 -10.62 -12.89 -3.72
N MET A 84 -9.85 -11.84 -3.99
CA MET A 84 -8.71 -11.48 -3.16
C MET A 84 -9.11 -10.50 -2.05
N ARG A 85 -8.36 -10.54 -0.96
CA ARG A 85 -8.45 -9.54 0.10
C ARG A 85 -7.17 -8.73 0.11
N VAL A 86 -7.30 -7.44 0.39
CA VAL A 86 -6.16 -6.58 0.65
C VAL A 86 -5.94 -6.49 2.15
N LEU A 87 -4.74 -6.83 2.59
CA LEU A 87 -4.33 -6.78 3.99
C LEU A 87 -3.47 -5.55 4.22
N ILE A 88 -3.71 -4.87 5.32
CA ILE A 88 -2.94 -3.70 5.76
C ILE A 88 -2.56 -3.85 7.23
N PRO A 89 -1.59 -3.08 7.72
CA PRO A 89 -1.27 -3.05 9.16
C PRO A 89 -2.53 -2.77 9.98
N GLY A 90 -2.69 -3.50 11.07
CA GLY A 90 -3.89 -3.45 11.93
C GLY A 90 -4.88 -4.57 11.67
N ASP A 91 -4.83 -5.22 10.52
CA ASP A 91 -5.62 -6.44 10.27
C ASP A 91 -5.05 -7.60 11.09
N ALA A 92 -5.93 -8.50 11.56
CA ALA A 92 -5.51 -9.67 12.34
C ALA A 92 -4.55 -10.58 11.57
N GLU A 93 -4.68 -10.62 10.25
CA GLU A 93 -3.85 -11.44 9.37
C GLU A 93 -2.50 -10.79 9.03
N TRP A 94 -2.29 -9.53 9.39
CA TRP A 94 -1.02 -8.84 9.15
C TRP A 94 0.03 -9.31 10.16
N SER A 95 1.11 -9.88 9.65
CA SER A 95 2.17 -10.39 10.52
C SER A 95 3.05 -9.25 11.04
N ALA A 96 3.29 -9.22 12.35
CA ALA A 96 4.19 -8.26 12.96
C ALA A 96 5.63 -8.34 12.40
N GLY A 97 6.03 -9.51 11.90
CA GLY A 97 7.32 -9.69 11.26
C GLY A 97 7.51 -8.83 10.01
N ILE A 98 6.42 -8.47 9.32
CA ILE A 98 6.48 -7.57 8.17
C ILE A 98 6.95 -6.17 8.59
N ASP A 99 6.51 -5.72 9.76
CA ASP A 99 6.83 -4.38 10.27
C ASP A 99 8.33 -4.22 10.61
N THR A 100 9.06 -5.32 10.79
CA THR A 100 10.51 -5.28 11.02
C THR A 100 11.28 -4.76 9.80
N LEU A 101 10.66 -4.73 8.62
CA LEU A 101 11.25 -4.16 7.41
C LEU A 101 11.26 -2.62 7.42
N GLY A 102 10.60 -2.00 8.38
CA GLY A 102 10.58 -0.55 8.55
C GLY A 102 9.98 0.17 7.34
N ASP A 103 10.67 1.18 6.85
CA ASP A 103 10.21 1.98 5.70
C ASP A 103 10.09 1.17 4.41
N ARG A 104 10.73 0.02 4.32
CA ARG A 104 10.68 -0.87 3.16
C ARG A 104 9.61 -1.94 3.25
N ALA A 105 8.82 -1.95 4.32
CA ALA A 105 7.70 -2.88 4.46
C ALA A 105 6.69 -2.68 3.33
N PRO A 106 6.02 -3.77 2.88
CA PRO A 106 4.93 -3.63 1.91
C PRO A 106 3.87 -2.66 2.40
N VAL A 107 3.37 -1.82 1.50
CA VAL A 107 2.30 -0.87 1.81
C VAL A 107 0.98 -1.59 2.04
N ALA A 108 0.74 -2.63 1.25
CA ALA A 108 -0.42 -3.51 1.33
C ALA A 108 -0.05 -4.87 0.74
N LEU A 109 -0.81 -5.90 1.10
CA LEU A 109 -0.64 -7.25 0.55
C LEU A 109 -1.97 -7.75 0.00
N TRP A 110 -1.93 -8.37 -1.18
CA TRP A 110 -3.08 -9.07 -1.74
C TRP A 110 -3.01 -10.53 -1.37
N ALA A 111 -4.07 -11.04 -0.75
CA ALA A 111 -4.16 -12.41 -0.29
C ALA A 111 -5.35 -13.11 -0.93
N LYS A 112 -5.17 -14.36 -1.33
CA LYS A 112 -6.23 -15.21 -1.86
C LYS A 112 -6.29 -16.51 -1.08
N GLY A 113 -7.50 -16.97 -0.80
CA GLY A 113 -7.75 -18.20 -0.05
C GLY A 113 -8.19 -17.92 1.38
N ASN A 114 -7.95 -18.86 2.27
CA ASN A 114 -8.30 -18.71 3.67
C ASN A 114 -7.26 -17.88 4.42
N THR A 115 -7.47 -16.58 4.49
CA THR A 115 -6.55 -15.65 5.14
C THR A 115 -6.49 -15.83 6.66
N GLY A 116 -7.49 -16.49 7.27
CA GLY A 116 -7.46 -16.83 8.69
C GLY A 116 -6.26 -17.69 9.09
N LEU A 117 -5.70 -18.44 8.13
CA LEU A 117 -4.48 -19.22 8.36
C LEU A 117 -3.26 -18.35 8.65
N LEU A 118 -3.30 -17.06 8.30
CA LEU A 118 -2.22 -16.12 8.57
C LEU A 118 -2.19 -15.62 10.03
N ILE A 119 -3.25 -15.88 10.79
CA ILE A 119 -3.33 -15.48 12.20
C ILE A 119 -2.47 -16.38 13.08
N GLY A 120 -2.25 -17.64 12.66
CA GLY A 120 -1.44 -18.61 13.39
C GLY A 120 0.04 -18.24 13.44
N PRO A 121 0.83 -18.96 14.28
CA PRO A 121 2.24 -18.66 14.46
C PRO A 121 3.06 -18.91 13.20
N VAL A 122 4.14 -18.13 13.06
CA VAL A 122 4.99 -18.14 11.84
C VAL A 122 5.62 -19.52 11.60
N TRP A 123 5.96 -20.25 12.65
CA TRP A 123 6.58 -21.58 12.54
C TRP A 123 5.66 -22.66 11.99
N ASP A 124 4.36 -22.40 11.92
CA ASP A 124 3.39 -23.32 11.30
C ASP A 124 3.18 -23.03 9.81
N ARG A 125 4.01 -22.18 9.21
CA ARG A 125 3.86 -21.74 7.83
C ARG A 125 5.00 -22.27 6.97
N LEU A 126 4.63 -22.65 5.76
CA LEU A 126 5.57 -22.96 4.68
C LEU A 126 5.38 -21.97 3.55
N THR A 127 6.46 -21.34 3.12
CA THR A 127 6.43 -20.43 1.98
C THR A 127 6.96 -21.15 0.75
N VAL A 128 6.17 -21.10 -0.33
CA VAL A 128 6.59 -21.60 -1.65
C VAL A 128 6.64 -20.40 -2.58
N THR A 129 7.78 -20.19 -3.19
CA THR A 129 7.96 -19.10 -4.16
C THR A 129 8.46 -19.68 -5.48
N GLY A 130 8.18 -18.96 -6.56
CA GLY A 130 8.64 -19.37 -7.88
C GLY A 130 8.31 -18.31 -8.92
N ALA A 131 8.95 -18.39 -10.05
CA ALA A 131 8.65 -17.54 -11.18
C ALA A 131 7.66 -18.22 -12.12
#